data_d34050ed2e2ef5f3985f118a49ccdd44
#
_entry.id   d34050ed2e2ef5f3985f118a49ccdd44
#
_cell.length_a   1.000
_cell.length_b   1.000
_cell.length_c   1.000
_cell.angle_alpha   90.00
_cell.angle_beta   90.00
_cell.angle_gamma   90.00
#
_symmetry.space_group_name_H-M   'P 1'
#
loop_
_entity.id
_entity.type
_entity.pdbx_description
1 polymer ?
#
loop_
_entity_poly.entity_id
_entity_poly.type
_entity_poly.pdbx_seq_one_letter_code
_entity_poly.pdbx_strand_id
1 'polypeptide(L)'
;MDGIKKKILIVDDDSFLLDMYALKFSQSNFEVYTAGGGLQGIEKLKDGLQPDLILSDIIMPDLDGFEMLDKINKDNLAPNALKIILSNKSQQSDVDRGSTLGVAGYIIKASSTPLEVINQVKGLLSAKPNMLK
;
A
#
# COMPACT_ATOMS: atom_id res chain seq x y z
N MET A 1 11.49 -11.22 -20.31
CA MET A 1 12.43 -10.53 -19.47
C MET A 1 11.80 -10.01 -18.22
N ASP A 2 12.42 -10.31 -17.21
CA ASP A 2 11.86 -10.07 -15.90
C ASP A 2 12.77 -9.23 -15.03
N GLY A 3 13.62 -8.42 -15.66
CA GLY A 3 14.61 -7.68 -14.94
C GLY A 3 14.07 -6.53 -14.10
N ILE A 4 12.84 -6.10 -14.35
CA ILE A 4 12.30 -4.92 -13.66
C ILE A 4 11.36 -5.36 -12.54
N LYS A 5 11.74 -5.01 -11.31
CA LYS A 5 10.90 -5.28 -10.15
C LYS A 5 9.87 -4.19 -9.98
N LYS A 6 8.69 -4.55 -9.50
CA LYS A 6 7.69 -3.58 -9.10
C LYS A 6 8.12 -2.94 -7.78
N LYS A 7 7.92 -1.64 -7.69
CA LYS A 7 8.25 -0.88 -6.48
C LYS A 7 7.04 -0.81 -5.57
N ILE A 8 7.22 -1.19 -4.31
CA ILE A 8 6.15 -1.13 -3.32
C ILE A 8 6.59 -0.22 -2.17
N LEU A 9 5.69 0.68 -1.76
CA LEU A 9 5.84 1.44 -0.52
C LEU A 9 4.91 0.83 0.51
N ILE A 10 5.47 0.33 1.59
CA ILE A 10 4.71 -0.26 2.70
C ILE A 10 4.69 0.72 3.86
N VAL A 11 3.52 1.07 4.35
CA VAL A 11 3.35 2.05 5.43
C VAL A 11 2.65 1.39 6.60
N ASP A 12 3.33 1.34 7.75
CA ASP A 12 2.80 0.71 8.96
C ASP A 12 3.61 1.22 10.15
N ASP A 13 2.94 1.60 11.23
CA ASP A 13 3.65 2.09 12.41
C ASP A 13 4.14 0.97 13.33
N ASP A 14 3.69 -0.24 13.11
CA ASP A 14 4.20 -1.41 13.82
C ASP A 14 5.50 -1.85 13.14
N SER A 15 6.63 -1.54 13.76
CA SER A 15 7.93 -1.78 13.14
C SER A 15 8.20 -3.27 12.89
N PHE A 16 7.70 -4.13 13.77
CA PHE A 16 7.87 -5.58 13.60
C PHE A 16 7.14 -6.06 12.34
N LEU A 17 5.89 -5.68 12.19
CA LEU A 17 5.10 -6.05 11.01
C LEU A 17 5.69 -5.43 9.75
N LEU A 18 6.10 -4.17 9.84
CA LEU A 18 6.69 -3.47 8.71
C LEU A 18 7.92 -4.21 8.19
N ASP A 19 8.82 -4.60 9.10
CA ASP A 19 10.03 -5.32 8.73
C ASP A 19 9.71 -6.70 8.15
N MET A 20 8.73 -7.38 8.74
CA MET A 20 8.33 -8.70 8.28
C MET A 20 7.76 -8.65 6.86
N TYR A 21 6.85 -7.70 6.60
CA TYR A 21 6.29 -7.56 5.25
C TYR A 21 7.35 -7.11 4.25
N ALA A 22 8.24 -6.20 4.68
CA ALA A 22 9.33 -5.75 3.82
C ALA A 22 10.18 -6.93 3.36
N LEU A 23 10.53 -7.81 4.28
CA LEU A 23 11.31 -8.99 3.95
C LEU A 23 10.55 -9.91 3.00
N LYS A 24 9.29 -10.19 3.31
CA LYS A 24 8.49 -11.12 2.50
C LYS A 24 8.29 -10.60 1.09
N PHE A 25 7.99 -9.32 0.93
CA PHE A 25 7.82 -8.74 -0.41
C PHE A 25 9.16 -8.70 -1.15
N SER A 26 10.25 -8.41 -0.46
CA SER A 26 11.57 -8.44 -1.07
C SER A 26 11.89 -9.84 -1.61
N GLN A 27 11.56 -10.87 -0.85
CA GLN A 27 11.75 -12.26 -1.29
C GLN A 27 10.83 -12.64 -2.44
N SER A 28 9.78 -11.88 -2.67
CA SER A 28 8.82 -12.12 -3.75
C SER A 28 9.05 -11.22 -4.97
N ASN A 29 10.26 -10.74 -5.11
CA ASN A 29 10.71 -9.99 -6.28
C ASN A 29 10.14 -8.57 -6.38
N PHE A 30 9.91 -7.93 -5.24
CA PHE A 30 9.56 -6.52 -5.19
C PHE A 30 10.78 -5.69 -4.77
N GLU A 31 10.84 -4.48 -5.26
CA GLU A 31 11.75 -3.46 -4.74
C GLU A 31 11.00 -2.72 -3.64
N VAL A 32 11.42 -2.89 -2.39
CA VAL A 32 10.63 -2.48 -1.23
C VAL A 32 11.13 -1.19 -0.61
N TYR A 33 10.21 -0.28 -0.34
CA TYR A 33 10.43 0.94 0.42
C TYR A 33 9.45 0.93 1.59
N THR A 34 9.87 1.43 2.74
CA THR A 34 9.05 1.40 3.95
C THR A 34 8.91 2.78 4.55
N ALA A 35 7.81 2.98 5.26
CA ALA A 35 7.57 4.19 6.04
C ALA A 35 6.89 3.78 7.34
N GLY A 36 7.34 4.35 8.45
CA GLY A 36 6.82 4.03 9.77
C GLY A 36 5.57 4.79 10.17
N GLY A 37 4.97 5.52 9.24
CA GLY A 37 3.74 6.26 9.50
C GLY A 37 3.34 7.07 8.29
N GLY A 38 2.15 7.67 8.36
CA GLY A 38 1.58 8.38 7.22
C GLY A 38 2.40 9.59 6.79
N LEU A 39 2.92 10.36 7.74
CA LEU A 39 3.74 11.53 7.39
C LEU A 39 5.03 11.11 6.70
N GLN A 40 5.68 10.06 7.18
CA GLN A 40 6.89 9.57 6.53
C GLN A 40 6.59 9.06 5.13
N GLY A 41 5.45 8.41 4.94
CA GLY A 41 5.02 7.97 3.62
C GLY A 41 4.87 9.14 2.66
N ILE A 42 4.21 10.21 3.11
CA ILE A 42 4.04 11.42 2.31
C ILE A 42 5.40 12.01 1.95
N GLU A 43 6.32 12.09 2.93
CA GLU A 43 7.65 12.63 2.68
C GLU A 43 8.40 11.88 1.59
N LYS A 44 8.33 10.56 1.62
CA LYS A 44 9.02 9.75 0.62
C LYS A 44 8.49 10.01 -0.78
N LEU A 45 7.19 10.18 -0.90
CA LEU A 45 6.59 10.49 -2.20
C LEU A 45 6.97 11.90 -2.66
N LYS A 46 6.99 12.86 -1.75
CA LYS A 46 7.42 14.22 -2.08
C LYS A 46 8.89 14.28 -2.48
N ASP A 47 9.71 13.39 -1.93
CA ASP A 47 11.13 13.32 -2.26
C ASP A 47 11.40 12.63 -3.59
N GLY A 48 10.36 12.17 -4.27
CA GLY A 48 10.51 11.67 -5.63
C GLY A 48 10.27 10.18 -5.81
N LEU A 49 9.94 9.45 -4.74
CA LEU A 49 9.61 8.04 -4.90
C LEU A 49 8.36 7.86 -5.73
N GLN A 50 8.45 7.03 -6.76
CA GLN A 50 7.32 6.72 -7.65
C GLN A 50 7.02 5.22 -7.56
N PRO A 51 6.27 4.78 -6.55
CA PRO A 51 5.99 3.36 -6.40
C PRO A 51 4.94 2.89 -7.40
N ASP A 52 4.98 1.60 -7.71
CA ASP A 52 3.92 0.96 -8.49
C ASP A 52 2.70 0.67 -7.63
N LEU A 53 2.92 0.49 -6.32
CA LEU A 53 1.80 0.34 -5.39
C LEU A 53 2.19 0.83 -3.99
N ILE A 54 1.15 1.20 -3.25
CA ILE A 54 1.26 1.60 -1.85
C ILE A 54 0.38 0.64 -1.06
N LEU A 55 0.98 -0.01 -0.07
CA LEU A 55 0.28 -0.91 0.85
C LEU A 55 0.33 -0.27 2.23
N SER A 56 -0.80 0.13 2.76
CA SER A 56 -0.83 0.92 3.98
C SER A 56 -1.81 0.41 5.01
N ASP A 57 -1.39 0.44 6.27
CA ASP A 57 -2.32 0.32 7.38
C ASP A 57 -3.14 1.60 7.49
N ILE A 58 -4.17 1.57 8.31
CA ILE A 58 -5.05 2.72 8.59
C ILE A 58 -4.68 3.36 9.91
N ILE A 59 -4.55 2.56 10.96
CA ILE A 59 -4.37 3.09 12.31
C ILE A 59 -2.90 3.40 12.55
N MET A 60 -2.59 4.69 12.49
CA MET A 60 -1.23 5.20 12.71
C MET A 60 -1.34 6.51 13.48
N PRO A 61 -0.45 6.77 14.45
CA PRO A 61 -0.67 7.87 15.38
C PRO A 61 -0.52 9.28 14.79
N ASP A 62 0.32 9.45 13.78
CA ASP A 62 0.61 10.78 13.25
C ASP A 62 -0.41 11.22 12.19
N LEU A 63 -0.69 10.35 11.25
CA LEU A 63 -1.60 10.60 10.15
C LEU A 63 -2.15 9.23 9.75
N ASP A 64 -3.44 9.01 9.87
CA ASP A 64 -3.97 7.68 9.57
C ASP A 64 -3.95 7.39 8.08
N GLY A 65 -4.18 6.13 7.73
CA GLY A 65 -4.08 5.70 6.35
C GLY A 65 -5.08 6.37 5.41
N PHE A 66 -6.27 6.66 5.90
CA PHE A 66 -7.27 7.35 5.09
C PHE A 66 -6.83 8.79 4.82
N GLU A 67 -6.35 9.47 5.86
CA GLU A 67 -5.84 10.84 5.73
C GLU A 67 -4.65 10.90 4.78
N MET A 68 -3.76 9.92 4.90
CA MET A 68 -2.60 9.82 4.02
C MET A 68 -3.03 9.65 2.55
N LEU A 69 -3.95 8.73 2.30
CA LEU A 69 -4.43 8.48 0.93
C LEU A 69 -5.16 9.70 0.36
N ASP A 70 -5.94 10.38 1.18
CA ASP A 70 -6.62 11.60 0.76
C ASP A 70 -5.61 12.66 0.31
N LYS A 71 -4.55 12.84 1.10
CA LYS A 71 -3.51 13.80 0.76
C LYS A 71 -2.74 13.39 -0.50
N ILE A 72 -2.43 12.10 -0.64
CA ILE A 72 -1.78 11.60 -1.85
C ILE A 72 -2.62 11.92 -3.08
N ASN A 73 -3.93 11.70 -2.98
CA ASN A 73 -4.83 11.97 -4.10
C ASN A 73 -4.94 13.46 -4.40
N LYS A 74 -5.12 14.27 -3.36
CA LYS A 74 -5.28 15.73 -3.55
C LYS A 74 -4.05 16.37 -4.13
N ASP A 75 -2.88 15.95 -3.68
CA ASP A 75 -1.62 16.52 -4.13
C ASP A 75 -1.04 15.79 -5.33
N ASN A 76 -1.73 14.77 -5.81
CA ASN A 76 -1.32 13.99 -6.98
C ASN A 76 0.09 13.42 -6.83
N LEU A 77 0.40 12.89 -5.65
CA LEU A 77 1.77 12.48 -5.32
C LEU A 77 2.18 11.16 -5.96
N ALA A 78 1.25 10.27 -6.19
CA ALA A 78 1.54 8.96 -6.77
C ALA A 78 0.40 8.57 -7.72
N PRO A 79 0.26 9.30 -8.84
CA PRO A 79 -0.91 9.13 -9.71
C PRO A 79 -1.00 7.75 -10.36
N ASN A 80 0.13 7.09 -10.53
CA ASN A 80 0.16 5.78 -11.19
C ASN A 80 0.21 4.62 -10.21
N ALA A 81 0.24 4.90 -8.91
CA ALA A 81 0.36 3.84 -7.91
C ALA A 81 -1.00 3.21 -7.62
N LEU A 82 -1.02 1.89 -7.59
CA LEU A 82 -2.14 1.15 -7.05
C LEU A 82 -2.13 1.32 -5.54
N LYS A 83 -3.27 1.59 -4.93
CA LYS A 83 -3.36 1.81 -3.49
C LYS A 83 -4.14 0.66 -2.87
N ILE A 84 -3.56 0.03 -1.86
CA ILE A 84 -4.15 -1.14 -1.20
C ILE A 84 -4.07 -0.91 0.30
N ILE A 85 -5.16 -1.18 1.00
CA ILE A 85 -5.21 -1.10 2.46
C ILE A 85 -4.97 -2.49 3.03
N LEU A 86 -4.11 -2.56 4.05
CA LEU A 86 -3.85 -3.77 4.82
C LEU A 86 -4.03 -3.40 6.29
N SER A 87 -5.16 -3.78 6.89
CA SER A 87 -5.52 -3.32 8.22
C SER A 87 -6.45 -4.29 8.92
N ASN A 88 -6.57 -4.12 10.23
CA ASN A 88 -7.56 -4.87 11.03
C ASN A 88 -8.88 -4.12 11.19
N LYS A 89 -8.99 -2.87 10.70
CA LYS A 89 -10.29 -2.19 10.64
C LYS A 89 -11.10 -2.86 9.53
N SER A 90 -12.21 -3.47 9.91
CA SER A 90 -12.95 -4.35 8.99
C SER A 90 -14.44 -4.03 8.89
N GLN A 91 -14.90 -2.90 9.45
CA GLN A 91 -16.30 -2.53 9.33
C GLN A 91 -16.60 -2.10 7.89
N GLN A 92 -17.84 -2.28 7.49
CA GLN A 92 -18.26 -1.91 6.14
C GLN A 92 -17.98 -0.44 5.85
N SER A 93 -18.16 0.43 6.84
CA SER A 93 -17.89 1.86 6.68
C SER A 93 -16.41 2.13 6.36
N ASP A 94 -15.50 1.33 6.92
CA ASP A 94 -14.07 1.47 6.61
C ASP A 94 -13.79 1.06 5.18
N VAL A 95 -14.37 -0.05 4.74
CA VAL A 95 -14.20 -0.55 3.37
C VAL A 95 -14.76 0.47 2.38
N ASP A 96 -15.92 1.03 2.69
CA ASP A 96 -16.58 2.03 1.83
C ASP A 96 -15.71 3.29 1.73
N ARG A 97 -15.12 3.72 2.83
CA ARG A 97 -14.25 4.89 2.83
C ARG A 97 -13.02 4.66 1.97
N GLY A 98 -12.42 3.46 2.06
CA GLY A 98 -11.30 3.10 1.20
C GLY A 98 -11.69 3.15 -0.27
N SER A 99 -12.85 2.61 -0.59
CA SER A 99 -13.36 2.63 -1.97
C SER A 99 -13.51 4.06 -2.48
N THR A 100 -14.05 4.95 -1.65
CA THR A 100 -14.20 6.37 -2.00
C THR A 100 -12.84 7.01 -2.30
N LEU A 101 -11.79 6.57 -1.63
CA LEU A 101 -10.43 7.08 -1.85
C LEU A 101 -9.72 6.39 -3.01
N GLY A 102 -10.39 5.48 -3.70
CA GLY A 102 -9.84 4.86 -4.91
C GLY A 102 -8.90 3.70 -4.64
N VAL A 103 -9.01 3.03 -3.48
CA VAL A 103 -8.16 1.87 -3.24
C VAL A 103 -8.59 0.71 -4.13
N ALA A 104 -7.60 -0.06 -4.59
CA ALA A 104 -7.83 -1.22 -5.44
C ALA A 104 -8.16 -2.46 -4.63
N GLY A 105 -7.82 -2.47 -3.35
CA GLY A 105 -8.09 -3.61 -2.49
C GLY A 105 -8.04 -3.25 -1.03
N TYR A 106 -8.69 -4.06 -0.22
CA TYR A 106 -8.77 -3.90 1.22
C TYR A 106 -8.56 -5.27 1.84
N ILE A 107 -7.43 -5.47 2.48
CA ILE A 107 -7.02 -6.76 3.02
C ILE A 107 -7.05 -6.71 4.54
N ILE A 108 -7.67 -7.71 5.17
CA ILE A 108 -7.76 -7.77 6.61
C ILE A 108 -6.57 -8.56 7.16
N LYS A 109 -5.73 -7.88 7.97
CA LYS A 109 -4.51 -8.48 8.51
C LYS A 109 -4.77 -9.77 9.29
N ALA A 110 -5.76 -9.73 10.19
CA ALA A 110 -6.01 -10.84 11.12
C ALA A 110 -6.44 -12.12 10.42
N SER A 111 -6.98 -12.03 9.22
CA SER A 111 -7.48 -13.19 8.50
C SER A 111 -6.62 -13.57 7.30
N SER A 112 -5.42 -13.00 7.20
CA SER A 112 -4.55 -13.24 6.05
C SER A 112 -3.13 -13.54 6.50
N THR A 113 -2.55 -14.62 5.99
CA THR A 113 -1.13 -14.91 6.20
C THR A 113 -0.30 -13.97 5.32
N PRO A 114 0.99 -13.77 5.63
CA PRO A 114 1.84 -12.94 4.75
C PRO A 114 1.86 -13.42 3.31
N LEU A 115 1.88 -14.72 3.08
CA LEU A 115 1.85 -15.25 1.71
C LEU A 115 0.54 -14.91 1.02
N GLU A 116 -0.57 -15.01 1.74
CA GLU A 116 -1.87 -14.64 1.19
C GLU A 116 -1.92 -13.17 0.82
N VAL A 117 -1.35 -12.30 1.67
CA VAL A 117 -1.26 -10.87 1.37
C VAL A 117 -0.49 -10.64 0.08
N ILE A 118 0.68 -11.28 -0.05
CA ILE A 118 1.50 -11.13 -1.25
C ILE A 118 0.74 -11.61 -2.49
N ASN A 119 0.06 -12.74 -2.39
CA ASN A 119 -0.69 -13.29 -3.53
C ASN A 119 -1.85 -12.38 -3.91
N GLN A 120 -2.54 -11.80 -2.94
CA GLN A 120 -3.62 -10.85 -3.23
C GLN A 120 -3.07 -9.59 -3.91
N VAL A 121 -1.94 -9.07 -3.41
CA VAL A 121 -1.30 -7.90 -4.01
C VAL A 121 -0.88 -8.19 -5.44
N LYS A 122 -0.27 -9.35 -5.69
CA LYS A 122 0.11 -9.74 -7.05
C LYS A 122 -1.10 -9.85 -7.96
N GLY A 123 -2.19 -10.40 -7.44
CA GLY A 123 -3.43 -10.51 -8.21
C GLY A 123 -3.99 -9.16 -8.59
N LEU A 124 -3.98 -8.21 -7.65
CA LEU A 124 -4.46 -6.86 -7.92
C LEU A 124 -3.59 -6.13 -8.92
N LEU A 125 -2.27 -6.31 -8.84
CA LEU A 125 -1.36 -5.73 -9.83
C LEU A 125 -1.62 -6.27 -11.23
N SER A 126 -1.85 -7.57 -11.33
CA SER A 126 -2.13 -8.21 -12.62
C SER A 126 -3.47 -7.77 -13.20
N ALA A 127 -4.42 -7.45 -12.35
CA ALA A 127 -5.76 -7.01 -12.76
C ALA A 127 -5.81 -5.52 -13.06
N LYS A 128 -4.74 -4.78 -12.79
CA LYS A 128 -4.72 -3.34 -13.02
C LYS A 128 -5.04 -3.06 -14.49
N PRO A 129 -6.02 -2.20 -14.75
CA PRO A 129 -6.38 -1.92 -16.14
C PRO A 129 -5.21 -1.43 -16.96
N ASN A 130 -5.16 -1.86 -18.19
CA ASN A 130 -4.18 -1.33 -19.14
C ASN A 130 -4.62 0.06 -19.54
N MET A 131 -3.78 1.03 -19.28
CA MET A 131 -4.10 2.42 -19.55
C MET A 131 -4.25 2.74 -21.03
N LEU A 132 -3.84 1.83 -21.88
CA LEU A 132 -3.95 2.03 -23.33
C LEU A 132 -5.32 1.67 -23.87
N LYS A 133 -6.15 1.11 -23.05
CA LYS A 133 -7.50 0.76 -23.49
C LYS A 133 -8.39 1.94 -23.59
#